data_fc36078be65deaf99aad3be84423a4c3
#
_entry.id   fc36078be65deaf99aad3be84423a4c3
#
_cell.length_a   1.000
_cell.length_b   1.000
_cell.length_c   1.000
_cell.angle_alpha   90.00
_cell.angle_beta   90.00
_cell.angle_gamma   90.00
#
_symmetry.space_group_name_H-M   'P 1'
#
loop_
_entity.id
_entity.type
_entity.pdbx_description
1 polymer ?
#
loop_
_entity_poly.entity_id
_entity_poly.type
_entity_poly.pdbx_seq_one_letter_code
_entity_poly.pdbx_strand_id
1 'polypeptide(L)'
;MKALKRALLSFFSMLFLVAAFYYSGPTTVAPSYDLSLPRVNTPFDAINDSLLHFDTNLKAEPCAISAVDWYDSIGETEYVLLYLHGFSATQHEGDSVRFWIADRLQANAYYPRIAGHGLEEEDSVRYATFTATAAWEKAKKDFALATTLGKKVIIMSCSTGTPLALKLAATFPNKVYALVNYSPNIRLNDPFAALVNDPWGLELLKWTSSQDFRDLPPREDGIVEDCKHRSYCW
;
A
#
# COMPACT_ATOMS: atom_id res chain seq x y z
N MET A 1 -38.14 44.82 17.36
CA MET A 1 -37.97 44.27 15.99
C MET A 1 -36.66 44.65 15.32
N LYS A 2 -36.20 45.92 15.30
CA LYS A 2 -34.92 46.29 14.60
C LYS A 2 -33.67 45.66 15.24
N ALA A 3 -33.59 45.58 16.58
CA ALA A 3 -32.46 44.96 17.28
C ALA A 3 -32.35 43.47 17.00
N LEU A 4 -33.47 42.73 17.00
CA LEU A 4 -33.49 41.30 16.67
C LEU A 4 -33.03 41.04 15.21
N LYS A 5 -33.50 41.86 14.25
CA LYS A 5 -33.04 41.76 12.86
C LYS A 5 -31.54 42.00 12.71
N ARG A 6 -30.97 42.97 13.44
CA ARG A 6 -29.52 43.23 13.44
C ARG A 6 -28.74 42.03 14.04
N ALA A 7 -29.22 41.51 15.18
CA ALA A 7 -28.58 40.33 15.81
C ALA A 7 -28.60 39.11 14.91
N LEU A 8 -29.74 38.82 14.26
CA LEU A 8 -29.83 37.74 13.29
C LEU A 8 -28.89 37.94 12.07
N LEU A 9 -28.86 39.16 11.53
CA LEU A 9 -27.97 39.47 10.40
C LEU A 9 -26.50 39.30 10.79
N SER A 10 -26.08 39.77 11.96
CA SER A 10 -24.72 39.59 12.46
C SER A 10 -24.40 38.13 12.67
N PHE A 11 -25.33 37.35 13.21
CA PHE A 11 -25.16 35.90 13.41
C PHE A 11 -24.97 35.16 12.06
N PHE A 12 -25.85 35.43 11.08
CA PHE A 12 -25.70 34.80 9.75
C PHE A 12 -24.45 35.27 9.00
N SER A 13 -24.06 36.56 9.15
CA SER A 13 -22.79 37.03 8.57
C SER A 13 -21.59 36.34 9.20
N MET A 14 -21.61 36.14 10.52
CA MET A 14 -20.54 35.42 11.20
C MET A 14 -20.49 33.95 10.74
N LEU A 15 -21.64 33.27 10.66
CA LEU A 15 -21.72 31.90 10.11
C LEU A 15 -21.20 31.80 8.69
N PHE A 16 -21.55 32.77 7.84
CA PHE A 16 -21.04 32.85 6.47
C PHE A 16 -19.53 33.01 6.44
N LEU A 17 -18.96 33.88 7.25
CA LEU A 17 -17.52 34.09 7.35
C LEU A 17 -16.79 32.84 7.85
N VAL A 18 -17.34 32.15 8.85
CA VAL A 18 -16.79 30.88 9.36
C VAL A 18 -16.84 29.80 8.27
N ALA A 19 -17.95 29.68 7.57
CA ALA A 19 -18.07 28.74 6.47
C ALA A 19 -17.11 29.08 5.31
N ALA A 20 -17.03 30.36 4.93
CA ALA A 20 -16.11 30.83 3.91
C ALA A 20 -14.64 30.54 4.29
N PHE A 21 -14.26 30.79 5.54
CA PHE A 21 -12.93 30.45 6.05
C PHE A 21 -12.70 28.93 6.03
N TYR A 22 -13.64 28.13 6.49
CA TYR A 22 -13.53 26.67 6.46
C TYR A 22 -13.32 26.15 5.03
N TYR A 23 -14.17 26.54 4.08
CA TYR A 23 -14.08 26.08 2.69
C TYR A 23 -12.91 26.69 1.88
N SER A 24 -12.28 27.75 2.38
CA SER A 24 -11.06 28.31 1.77
C SER A 24 -9.79 27.57 2.19
N GLY A 25 -9.89 26.62 3.13
CA GLY A 25 -8.77 25.86 3.66
C GLY A 25 -8.15 24.91 2.65
N PRO A 26 -6.85 24.63 2.81
CA PRO A 26 -6.18 23.62 1.98
C PRO A 26 -6.80 22.25 2.23
N THR A 27 -6.97 21.48 1.16
CA THR A 27 -7.40 20.09 1.17
C THR A 27 -6.30 19.20 0.64
N THR A 28 -6.31 17.95 1.02
CA THR A 28 -5.44 16.95 0.42
C THR A 28 -5.79 16.76 -1.07
N VAL A 29 -4.78 16.80 -1.92
CA VAL A 29 -4.98 16.58 -3.36
C VAL A 29 -5.24 15.10 -3.61
N ALA A 30 -6.36 14.79 -4.24
CA ALA A 30 -6.63 13.41 -4.66
C ALA A 30 -5.57 12.94 -5.65
N PRO A 31 -4.95 11.76 -5.44
CA PRO A 31 -3.94 11.25 -6.35
C PRO A 31 -4.55 10.92 -7.73
N SER A 32 -3.84 11.29 -8.79
CA SER A 32 -4.16 10.83 -10.15
C SER A 32 -3.46 9.50 -10.41
N TYR A 33 -4.16 8.59 -11.09
CA TYR A 33 -3.64 7.25 -11.36
C TYR A 33 -3.61 6.98 -12.88
N ASP A 34 -2.45 6.60 -13.38
CA ASP A 34 -2.39 5.95 -14.69
C ASP A 34 -2.99 4.53 -14.58
N LEU A 35 -3.96 4.23 -15.45
CA LEU A 35 -4.66 2.94 -15.47
C LEU A 35 -4.14 2.00 -16.59
N SER A 36 -3.09 2.39 -17.31
CA SER A 36 -2.48 1.53 -18.33
C SER A 36 -1.62 0.44 -17.69
N LEU A 37 -1.74 -0.79 -18.17
CA LEU A 37 -0.88 -1.88 -17.71
C LEU A 37 0.44 -1.85 -18.49
N PRO A 38 1.60 -1.74 -17.83
CA PRO A 38 2.88 -1.75 -18.51
C PRO A 38 3.17 -3.11 -19.13
N ARG A 39 3.97 -3.12 -20.20
CA ARG A 39 4.48 -4.36 -20.78
C ARG A 39 5.71 -4.84 -20.03
N VAL A 40 5.78 -6.13 -19.80
CA VAL A 40 6.94 -6.80 -19.19
C VAL A 40 7.56 -7.70 -20.25
N ASN A 41 8.86 -7.52 -20.48
CA ASN A 41 9.62 -8.30 -21.47
C ASN A 41 10.86 -8.97 -20.83
N THR A 42 10.88 -9.10 -19.48
CA THR A 42 11.99 -9.73 -18.78
C THR A 42 11.94 -11.23 -19.02
N PRO A 43 13.02 -11.87 -19.50
CA PRO A 43 13.10 -13.32 -19.59
C PRO A 43 12.90 -13.98 -18.22
N PHE A 44 12.26 -15.15 -18.18
CA PHE A 44 11.92 -15.81 -16.92
C PHE A 44 13.14 -16.11 -16.04
N ASP A 45 14.23 -16.56 -16.63
CA ASP A 45 15.49 -16.85 -15.96
C ASP A 45 16.18 -15.62 -15.36
N ALA A 46 15.88 -14.42 -15.87
CA ALA A 46 16.44 -13.14 -15.40
C ALA A 46 15.53 -12.41 -14.42
N ILE A 47 14.33 -12.91 -14.11
CA ILE A 47 13.36 -12.18 -13.28
C ILE A 47 13.90 -11.96 -11.87
N ASN A 48 14.33 -13.01 -11.17
CA ASN A 48 14.78 -12.90 -9.79
C ASN A 48 16.04 -12.02 -9.68
N ASP A 49 16.96 -12.13 -10.63
CA ASP A 49 18.16 -11.25 -10.68
C ASP A 49 17.76 -9.78 -10.91
N SER A 50 16.78 -9.54 -11.77
CA SER A 50 16.27 -8.18 -12.02
C SER A 50 15.58 -7.58 -10.78
N LEU A 51 14.79 -8.39 -10.05
CA LEU A 51 14.14 -7.98 -8.81
C LEU A 51 15.16 -7.68 -7.71
N LEU A 52 16.12 -8.58 -7.53
CA LEU A 52 17.22 -8.41 -6.58
C LEU A 52 18.01 -7.12 -6.88
N HIS A 53 18.41 -6.93 -8.13
CA HIS A 53 19.15 -5.74 -8.54
C HIS A 53 18.33 -4.46 -8.31
N PHE A 54 17.05 -4.46 -8.66
CA PHE A 54 16.16 -3.31 -8.44
C PHE A 54 16.04 -2.96 -6.96
N ASP A 55 15.75 -3.94 -6.11
CA ASP A 55 15.54 -3.73 -4.69
C ASP A 55 16.85 -3.38 -3.95
N THR A 56 17.97 -3.99 -4.36
CA THR A 56 19.32 -3.65 -3.82
C THR A 56 19.71 -2.21 -4.16
N ASN A 57 19.42 -1.73 -5.36
CA ASN A 57 19.68 -0.34 -5.74
C ASN A 57 18.86 0.67 -4.92
N LEU A 58 17.72 0.24 -4.41
CA LEU A 58 16.89 1.03 -3.48
C LEU A 58 17.29 0.83 -2.02
N LYS A 59 18.35 0.06 -1.74
CA LYS A 59 18.79 -0.32 -0.39
C LYS A 59 17.66 -1.02 0.39
N ALA A 60 16.99 -1.97 -0.27
CA ALA A 60 16.01 -2.79 0.44
C ALA A 60 16.71 -3.74 1.43
N GLU A 61 16.10 -3.93 2.58
CA GLU A 61 16.53 -4.92 3.57
C GLU A 61 16.47 -6.34 2.96
N PRO A 62 17.39 -7.24 3.31
CA PRO A 62 17.45 -8.59 2.72
C PRO A 62 16.12 -9.35 2.79
N CYS A 63 15.38 -9.22 3.90
CA CYS A 63 14.08 -9.87 4.08
C CYS A 63 12.93 -9.23 3.29
N ALA A 64 13.15 -8.06 2.70
CA ALA A 64 12.15 -7.33 1.93
C ALA A 64 12.36 -7.43 0.42
N ILE A 65 13.39 -8.13 -0.04
CA ILE A 65 13.67 -8.30 -1.46
C ILE A 65 12.51 -9.02 -2.14
N SER A 66 12.02 -8.42 -3.22
CA SER A 66 10.99 -9.06 -4.05
C SER A 66 11.51 -10.35 -4.68
N ALA A 67 10.69 -11.40 -4.75
CA ALA A 67 11.09 -12.68 -5.29
C ALA A 67 9.94 -13.42 -5.97
N VAL A 68 10.30 -14.25 -6.94
CA VAL A 68 9.43 -15.25 -7.55
C VAL A 68 9.88 -16.63 -7.08
N ASP A 69 8.94 -17.37 -6.47
CA ASP A 69 9.09 -18.80 -6.22
C ASP A 69 8.46 -19.56 -7.39
N TRP A 70 9.27 -20.32 -8.08
CA TRP A 70 8.84 -21.18 -9.18
C TRP A 70 8.29 -22.50 -8.63
N TYR A 71 7.11 -22.92 -9.08
CA TYR A 71 6.47 -24.13 -8.55
C TYR A 71 7.29 -25.41 -8.83
N ASP A 72 7.63 -25.65 -10.08
CA ASP A 72 8.38 -26.85 -10.50
C ASP A 72 9.63 -26.45 -11.28
N SER A 73 9.46 -25.66 -12.30
CA SER A 73 10.52 -25.20 -13.19
C SER A 73 10.27 -23.75 -13.60
N ILE A 74 11.33 -23.08 -14.07
CA ILE A 74 11.23 -21.71 -14.59
C ILE A 74 10.31 -21.70 -15.81
N GLY A 75 9.16 -21.04 -15.71
CA GLY A 75 8.17 -20.95 -16.78
C GLY A 75 6.80 -20.53 -16.30
N GLU A 76 5.87 -20.36 -17.24
CA GLU A 76 4.48 -19.99 -16.95
C GLU A 76 3.70 -21.18 -16.39
N THR A 77 2.89 -20.95 -15.35
CA THR A 77 1.97 -21.93 -14.77
C THR A 77 0.51 -21.59 -15.10
N GLU A 78 -0.41 -22.50 -14.76
CA GLU A 78 -1.86 -22.23 -14.94
C GLU A 78 -2.32 -21.09 -14.00
N TYR A 79 -1.81 -21.05 -12.77
CA TYR A 79 -2.10 -20.02 -11.78
C TYR A 79 -0.81 -19.33 -11.34
N VAL A 80 -0.88 -18.06 -11.00
CA VAL A 80 0.14 -17.35 -10.26
C VAL A 80 -0.47 -16.69 -9.02
N LEU A 81 0.20 -16.82 -7.90
CA LEU A 81 -0.14 -16.13 -6.66
C LEU A 81 0.66 -14.85 -6.55
N LEU A 82 0.01 -13.70 -6.61
CA LEU A 82 0.61 -12.38 -6.32
C LEU A 82 0.26 -12.01 -4.87
N TYR A 83 1.26 -11.85 -4.01
CA TYR A 83 1.04 -11.47 -2.62
C TYR A 83 1.39 -10.00 -2.35
N LEU A 84 0.42 -9.24 -1.84
CA LEU A 84 0.58 -7.83 -1.46
C LEU A 84 0.47 -7.69 0.07
N HIS A 85 1.60 -7.42 0.72
CA HIS A 85 1.70 -7.35 2.19
C HIS A 85 1.06 -6.08 2.78
N GLY A 86 0.94 -6.03 4.11
CA GLY A 86 0.40 -4.90 4.86
C GLY A 86 1.39 -3.75 5.06
N PHE A 87 0.92 -2.69 5.72
CA PHE A 87 1.76 -1.56 6.10
C PHE A 87 2.80 -1.99 7.12
N SER A 88 4.04 -1.51 6.96
CA SER A 88 5.15 -1.83 7.86
C SER A 88 5.53 -3.32 7.89
N ALA A 89 5.04 -4.11 6.94
CA ALA A 89 5.33 -5.53 6.80
C ALA A 89 6.24 -5.81 5.60
N THR A 90 6.60 -7.07 5.45
CA THR A 90 7.27 -7.63 4.28
C THR A 90 6.46 -8.82 3.76
N GLN A 91 6.97 -9.49 2.72
CA GLN A 91 6.36 -10.71 2.20
C GLN A 91 6.19 -11.82 3.26
N HIS A 92 6.99 -11.81 4.34
CA HIS A 92 6.95 -12.82 5.39
C HIS A 92 5.67 -12.75 6.26
N GLU A 93 4.95 -11.63 6.24
CA GLU A 93 3.63 -11.53 6.88
C GLU A 93 2.65 -12.61 6.41
N GLY A 94 2.78 -13.07 5.16
CA GLY A 94 1.96 -14.11 4.57
C GLY A 94 2.54 -15.52 4.66
N ASP A 95 3.67 -15.73 5.35
CA ASP A 95 4.33 -17.01 5.46
C ASP A 95 3.41 -18.11 5.99
N SER A 96 3.70 -19.34 5.59
CA SER A 96 2.89 -20.53 5.71
C SER A 96 1.63 -20.51 4.83
N VAL A 97 0.78 -19.48 4.90
CA VAL A 97 -0.49 -19.44 4.13
C VAL A 97 -0.21 -19.25 2.63
N ARG A 98 0.65 -18.31 2.27
CA ARG A 98 1.01 -18.06 0.85
C ARG A 98 1.68 -19.28 0.21
N PHE A 99 2.58 -19.95 0.93
CA PHE A 99 3.23 -21.17 0.45
C PHE A 99 2.23 -22.32 0.27
N TRP A 100 1.34 -22.51 1.26
CA TRP A 100 0.32 -23.55 1.20
C TRP A 100 -0.64 -23.34 0.02
N ILE A 101 -1.07 -22.09 -0.22
CA ILE A 101 -1.96 -21.76 -1.36
C ILE A 101 -1.23 -22.01 -2.68
N ALA A 102 0.01 -21.52 -2.83
CA ALA A 102 0.79 -21.68 -4.04
C ALA A 102 1.02 -23.17 -4.38
N ASP A 103 1.41 -23.97 -3.38
CA ASP A 103 1.61 -25.41 -3.52
C ASP A 103 0.32 -26.13 -3.95
N ARG A 104 -0.79 -25.87 -3.25
CA ARG A 104 -2.08 -26.51 -3.57
C ARG A 104 -2.60 -26.16 -4.96
N LEU A 105 -2.27 -24.99 -5.49
CA LEU A 105 -2.64 -24.55 -6.82
C LEU A 105 -1.61 -24.91 -7.89
N GLN A 106 -0.49 -25.48 -7.51
CA GLN A 106 0.66 -25.71 -8.39
C GLN A 106 1.05 -24.43 -9.15
N ALA A 107 1.12 -23.33 -8.39
CA ALA A 107 1.25 -21.98 -8.90
C ALA A 107 2.64 -21.43 -8.65
N ASN A 108 3.17 -20.71 -9.63
CA ASN A 108 4.24 -19.75 -9.33
C ASN A 108 3.74 -18.72 -8.33
N ALA A 109 4.63 -18.22 -7.49
CA ALA A 109 4.26 -17.21 -6.50
C ALA A 109 5.20 -16.01 -6.58
N TYR A 110 4.63 -14.82 -6.65
CA TYR A 110 5.37 -13.58 -6.72
C TYR A 110 5.09 -12.72 -5.47
N TYR A 111 6.15 -12.32 -4.82
CA TYR A 111 6.15 -11.59 -3.56
C TYR A 111 6.87 -10.25 -3.72
N PRO A 112 6.21 -9.24 -4.27
CA PRO A 112 6.81 -7.91 -4.40
C PRO A 112 6.87 -7.17 -3.08
N ARG A 113 7.92 -6.39 -2.92
CA ARG A 113 8.00 -5.34 -1.91
C ARG A 113 7.11 -4.16 -2.32
N ILE A 114 6.20 -3.73 -1.46
CA ILE A 114 5.38 -2.52 -1.70
C ILE A 114 6.29 -1.29 -1.69
N ALA A 115 5.98 -0.30 -2.54
CA ALA A 115 6.75 0.95 -2.60
C ALA A 115 6.90 1.59 -1.22
N GLY A 116 8.09 2.11 -0.91
CA GLY A 116 8.38 2.77 0.36
C GLY A 116 8.44 1.85 1.60
N HIS A 117 8.41 0.52 1.42
CA HIS A 117 8.54 -0.43 2.51
C HIS A 117 9.87 -1.18 2.44
N GLY A 118 10.32 -1.72 3.57
CA GLY A 118 11.49 -2.58 3.65
C GLY A 118 12.78 -1.94 3.13
N LEU A 119 12.98 -0.63 3.34
CA LEU A 119 14.19 0.09 2.97
C LEU A 119 15.04 0.34 4.21
N GLU A 120 16.38 0.31 4.02
CA GLU A 120 17.35 0.71 5.03
C GLU A 120 17.33 2.24 5.21
N GLU A 121 16.34 2.74 5.93
CA GLU A 121 16.16 4.16 6.19
C GLU A 121 16.15 4.44 7.70
N GLU A 122 16.53 5.66 8.10
CA GLU A 122 16.34 6.12 9.46
C GLU A 122 14.85 6.17 9.81
N ASP A 123 14.49 5.91 11.06
CA ASP A 123 13.11 5.88 11.53
C ASP A 123 12.34 7.18 11.23
N SER A 124 13.04 8.32 11.26
CA SER A 124 12.47 9.65 10.99
C SER A 124 12.00 9.86 9.54
N VAL A 125 12.53 9.11 8.57
CA VAL A 125 12.18 9.21 7.16
C VAL A 125 11.54 7.94 6.61
N ARG A 126 11.45 6.90 7.45
CA ARG A 126 10.84 5.63 7.09
C ARG A 126 9.41 5.85 6.59
N TYR A 127 9.10 5.21 5.48
CA TYR A 127 7.83 5.36 4.75
C TYR A 127 7.56 6.75 4.15
N ALA A 128 8.51 7.71 4.21
CA ALA A 128 8.31 9.03 3.60
C ALA A 128 8.04 8.95 2.08
N THR A 129 8.55 7.91 1.42
CA THR A 129 8.30 7.63 0.00
C THR A 129 7.04 6.82 -0.27
N PHE A 130 6.35 6.33 0.77
CA PHE A 130 5.08 5.62 0.63
C PHE A 130 3.94 6.60 0.36
N THR A 131 3.63 6.80 -0.91
CA THR A 131 2.49 7.58 -1.36
C THR A 131 1.50 6.71 -2.10
N ALA A 132 0.23 7.13 -2.15
CA ALA A 132 -0.81 6.39 -2.88
C ALA A 132 -0.46 6.19 -4.37
N THR A 133 0.16 7.21 -5.00
CA THR A 133 0.63 7.12 -6.39
C THR A 133 1.79 6.14 -6.54
N ALA A 134 2.81 6.22 -5.69
CA ALA A 134 3.95 5.30 -5.74
C ALA A 134 3.52 3.85 -5.49
N ALA A 135 2.65 3.63 -4.51
CA ALA A 135 2.10 2.31 -4.20
C ALA A 135 1.30 1.74 -5.39
N TRP A 136 0.46 2.54 -6.03
CA TRP A 136 -0.29 2.14 -7.21
C TRP A 136 0.62 1.80 -8.39
N GLU A 137 1.57 2.68 -8.71
CA GLU A 137 2.48 2.47 -9.85
C GLU A 137 3.34 1.21 -9.67
N LYS A 138 3.82 0.97 -8.44
CA LYS A 138 4.57 -0.26 -8.14
C LYS A 138 3.67 -1.49 -8.22
N ALA A 139 2.48 -1.48 -7.57
CA ALA A 139 1.55 -2.60 -7.61
C ALA A 139 1.10 -2.94 -9.04
N LYS A 140 0.91 -1.93 -9.89
CA LYS A 140 0.57 -2.11 -11.30
C LYS A 140 1.71 -2.78 -12.09
N LYS A 141 2.98 -2.40 -11.85
CA LYS A 141 4.15 -3.05 -12.45
C LYS A 141 4.29 -4.49 -11.97
N ASP A 142 4.08 -4.72 -10.67
CA ASP A 142 4.12 -6.06 -10.09
C ASP A 142 3.02 -6.96 -10.63
N PHE A 143 1.81 -6.41 -10.77
CA PHE A 143 0.71 -7.13 -11.39
C PHE A 143 0.99 -7.45 -12.87
N ALA A 144 1.59 -6.53 -13.61
CA ALA A 144 2.00 -6.78 -14.98
C ALA A 144 3.00 -7.94 -15.07
N LEU A 145 4.00 -7.99 -14.17
CA LEU A 145 4.91 -9.12 -14.08
C LEU A 145 4.15 -10.40 -13.70
N ALA A 146 3.27 -10.37 -12.71
CA ALA A 146 2.47 -11.54 -12.35
C ALA A 146 1.67 -12.10 -13.53
N THR A 147 1.13 -11.24 -14.42
CA THR A 147 0.41 -11.71 -15.62
C THR A 147 1.29 -12.42 -16.65
N THR A 148 2.60 -12.42 -16.52
CA THR A 148 3.52 -13.22 -17.35
C THR A 148 3.90 -14.55 -16.69
N LEU A 149 3.74 -14.66 -15.37
CA LEU A 149 4.13 -15.84 -14.60
C LEU A 149 3.06 -16.92 -14.55
N GLY A 150 1.81 -16.58 -14.87
CA GLY A 150 0.72 -17.54 -14.92
C GLY A 150 -0.48 -17.00 -15.68
N LYS A 151 -1.26 -17.93 -16.27
CA LYS A 151 -2.44 -17.59 -17.08
C LYS A 151 -3.57 -16.96 -16.26
N LYS A 152 -3.67 -17.31 -14.99
CA LYS A 152 -4.71 -16.85 -14.05
C LYS A 152 -4.06 -16.26 -12.81
N VAL A 153 -4.24 -14.96 -12.60
CA VAL A 153 -3.68 -14.25 -11.45
C VAL A 153 -4.62 -14.32 -10.27
N ILE A 154 -4.16 -14.89 -9.17
CA ILE A 154 -4.81 -14.85 -7.87
C ILE A 154 -4.04 -13.84 -7.04
N ILE A 155 -4.73 -12.80 -6.55
CA ILE A 155 -4.10 -11.81 -5.66
C ILE A 155 -4.46 -12.14 -4.22
N MET A 156 -3.45 -12.45 -3.43
CA MET A 156 -3.56 -12.56 -1.98
C MET A 156 -3.06 -11.26 -1.36
N SER A 157 -3.77 -10.71 -0.38
CA SER A 157 -3.39 -9.43 0.22
C SER A 157 -3.74 -9.35 1.69
N CYS A 158 -2.94 -8.55 2.41
CA CYS A 158 -3.18 -8.21 3.81
C CYS A 158 -3.31 -6.71 3.99
N SER A 159 -4.18 -6.27 4.88
CA SER A 159 -4.29 -4.90 5.37
C SER A 159 -4.16 -3.84 4.25
N THR A 160 -3.08 -3.06 4.24
CA THR A 160 -2.80 -2.02 3.23
C THR A 160 -2.58 -2.56 1.81
N GLY A 161 -2.20 -3.82 1.66
CA GLY A 161 -2.17 -4.48 0.34
C GLY A 161 -3.56 -4.65 -0.28
N THR A 162 -4.62 -4.71 0.54
CA THR A 162 -5.99 -4.94 0.05
C THR A 162 -6.54 -3.81 -0.82
N PRO A 163 -6.43 -2.52 -0.49
CA PRO A 163 -6.84 -1.45 -1.41
C PRO A 163 -6.16 -1.54 -2.78
N LEU A 164 -4.89 -1.94 -2.83
CA LEU A 164 -4.16 -2.15 -4.07
C LEU A 164 -4.73 -3.34 -4.86
N ALA A 165 -4.96 -4.48 -4.18
CA ALA A 165 -5.57 -5.67 -4.78
C ALA A 165 -6.97 -5.38 -5.36
N LEU A 166 -7.82 -4.68 -4.61
CA LEU A 166 -9.16 -4.28 -5.05
C LEU A 166 -9.10 -3.33 -6.24
N LYS A 167 -8.19 -2.36 -6.21
CA LYS A 167 -8.01 -1.42 -7.32
C LYS A 167 -7.49 -2.11 -8.57
N LEU A 168 -6.55 -3.06 -8.45
CA LEU A 168 -6.09 -3.90 -9.57
C LEU A 168 -7.23 -4.70 -10.17
N ALA A 169 -8.04 -5.37 -9.34
CA ALA A 169 -9.18 -6.15 -9.79
C ALA A 169 -10.26 -5.28 -10.47
N ALA A 170 -10.54 -4.09 -9.93
CA ALA A 170 -11.49 -3.16 -10.53
C ALA A 170 -10.98 -2.56 -11.85
N THR A 171 -9.65 -2.33 -11.97
CA THR A 171 -9.06 -1.75 -13.17
C THR A 171 -8.84 -2.80 -14.27
N PHE A 172 -8.48 -4.03 -13.90
CA PHE A 172 -8.17 -5.13 -14.83
C PHE A 172 -9.03 -6.39 -14.57
N PRO A 173 -10.37 -6.30 -14.60
CA PRO A 173 -11.27 -7.37 -14.16
C PRO A 173 -11.09 -8.68 -14.94
N ASN A 174 -10.69 -8.60 -16.20
CA ASN A 174 -10.47 -9.78 -17.05
C ASN A 174 -9.12 -10.46 -16.82
N LYS A 175 -8.24 -9.89 -15.97
CA LYS A 175 -6.91 -10.41 -15.68
C LYS A 175 -6.77 -10.96 -14.26
N VAL A 176 -7.66 -10.58 -13.36
CA VAL A 176 -7.70 -11.09 -11.99
C VAL A 176 -8.68 -12.24 -11.91
N TYR A 177 -8.18 -13.42 -11.60
CA TYR A 177 -9.00 -14.63 -11.47
C TYR A 177 -9.71 -14.69 -10.11
N ALA A 178 -9.00 -14.39 -9.03
CA ALA A 178 -9.55 -14.41 -7.68
C ALA A 178 -8.80 -13.45 -6.74
N LEU A 179 -9.48 -13.06 -5.65
CA LEU A 179 -8.91 -12.28 -4.56
C LEU A 179 -9.03 -13.08 -3.25
N VAL A 180 -7.94 -13.12 -2.49
CA VAL A 180 -7.89 -13.66 -1.12
C VAL A 180 -7.41 -12.53 -0.20
N ASN A 181 -8.33 -11.84 0.44
CA ASN A 181 -8.00 -10.69 1.29
C ASN A 181 -8.21 -11.04 2.76
N TYR A 182 -7.21 -10.85 3.61
CA TYR A 182 -7.33 -11.01 5.06
C TYR A 182 -6.99 -9.71 5.78
N SER A 183 -7.65 -9.47 6.89
CA SER A 183 -7.57 -8.21 7.64
C SER A 183 -7.67 -6.96 6.74
N PRO A 184 -8.65 -6.85 5.81
CA PRO A 184 -8.65 -5.84 4.76
C PRO A 184 -8.80 -4.43 5.34
N ASN A 185 -7.86 -3.54 5.05
CA ASN A 185 -7.93 -2.14 5.41
C ASN A 185 -8.60 -1.31 4.30
N ILE A 186 -9.92 -1.40 4.20
CA ILE A 186 -10.70 -0.67 3.17
C ILE A 186 -11.00 0.75 3.64
N ARG A 187 -11.21 0.94 4.94
CA ARG A 187 -11.52 2.21 5.57
C ARG A 187 -11.09 2.19 7.03
N LEU A 188 -10.49 3.28 7.50
CA LEU A 188 -10.25 3.46 8.92
C LEU A 188 -11.60 3.66 9.63
N ASN A 189 -11.85 2.87 10.68
CA ASN A 189 -13.04 2.99 11.52
C ASN A 189 -12.84 4.03 12.63
N ASP A 190 -12.22 5.15 12.27
CA ASP A 190 -11.99 6.30 13.14
C ASP A 190 -12.66 7.53 12.51
N PRO A 191 -13.67 8.13 13.14
CA PRO A 191 -14.32 9.32 12.61
C PRO A 191 -13.35 10.49 12.45
N PHE A 192 -12.31 10.58 13.27
CA PHE A 192 -11.30 11.64 13.17
C PHE A 192 -10.35 11.44 11.98
N ALA A 193 -10.11 10.21 11.55
CA ALA A 193 -9.29 9.95 10.38
C ALA A 193 -9.88 10.54 9.09
N ALA A 194 -11.20 10.66 9.00
CA ALA A 194 -11.88 11.28 7.87
C ALA A 194 -11.60 12.80 7.81
N LEU A 195 -11.47 13.45 8.98
CA LEU A 195 -11.24 14.89 9.07
C LEU A 195 -9.92 15.34 8.45
N VAL A 196 -8.93 14.44 8.35
CA VAL A 196 -7.64 14.76 7.72
C VAL A 196 -7.80 15.15 6.24
N ASN A 197 -8.84 14.64 5.58
CA ASN A 197 -9.13 14.93 4.18
C ASN A 197 -10.01 16.18 4.00
N ASP A 198 -10.60 16.71 5.09
CA ASP A 198 -11.42 17.91 5.06
C ASP A 198 -10.54 19.17 4.96
N PRO A 199 -11.11 20.33 4.57
CA PRO A 199 -10.40 21.59 4.60
C PRO A 199 -9.74 21.82 5.96
N TRP A 200 -8.47 22.23 5.97
CA TRP A 200 -7.63 22.41 7.16
C TRP A 200 -7.27 21.13 7.93
N GLY A 201 -7.81 19.96 7.59
CA GLY A 201 -7.66 18.73 8.39
C GLY A 201 -6.21 18.31 8.57
N LEU A 202 -5.45 18.28 7.47
CA LEU A 202 -4.01 17.95 7.51
C LEU A 202 -3.20 19.01 8.28
N GLU A 203 -3.54 20.30 8.14
CA GLU A 203 -2.86 21.39 8.85
C GLU A 203 -3.14 21.34 10.36
N LEU A 204 -4.37 21.04 10.75
CA LEU A 204 -4.74 20.81 12.14
C LEU A 204 -4.00 19.63 12.74
N LEU A 205 -3.87 18.54 11.98
CA LEU A 205 -3.09 17.37 12.42
C LEU A 205 -1.62 17.74 12.65
N LYS A 206 -0.98 18.43 11.72
CA LYS A 206 0.40 18.91 11.86
C LYS A 206 0.57 19.86 13.05
N TRP A 207 -0.42 20.70 13.29
CA TRP A 207 -0.38 21.68 14.37
C TRP A 207 -0.57 21.05 15.76
N THR A 208 -1.35 19.97 15.84
CA THR A 208 -1.58 19.22 17.08
C THR A 208 -0.56 18.10 17.30
N SER A 209 0.14 17.68 16.29
CA SER A 209 1.22 16.70 16.35
C SER A 209 2.54 17.43 16.60
N SER A 210 3.18 17.20 17.74
CA SER A 210 4.49 17.77 18.07
C SER A 210 5.63 17.16 17.24
N GLN A 211 5.36 16.13 16.45
CA GLN A 211 6.32 15.42 15.60
C GLN A 211 5.68 15.11 14.26
N ASP A 212 6.43 15.34 13.18
CA ASP A 212 6.02 14.98 11.82
C ASP A 212 5.97 13.45 11.61
N PHE A 213 6.58 12.69 12.52
CA PHE A 213 6.67 11.23 12.50
C PHE A 213 6.36 10.66 13.87
N ARG A 214 5.67 9.53 13.92
CA ARG A 214 5.50 8.76 15.15
C ARG A 214 6.49 7.61 15.15
N ASP A 215 7.29 7.54 16.19
CA ASP A 215 8.10 6.37 16.50
C ASP A 215 7.15 5.21 16.80
N LEU A 216 7.28 4.12 16.06
CA LEU A 216 6.60 2.89 16.41
C LEU A 216 7.34 2.26 17.60
N PRO A 217 6.61 1.76 18.62
CA PRO A 217 7.27 1.16 19.79
C PRO A 217 8.16 0.00 19.38
N PRO A 218 9.30 -0.23 20.08
CA PRO A 218 10.14 -1.40 19.84
C PRO A 218 9.32 -2.67 20.00
N ARG A 219 9.50 -3.62 19.10
CA ARG A 219 8.90 -4.96 19.24
C ARG A 219 9.77 -5.77 20.20
N GLU A 220 9.15 -6.40 21.22
CA GLU A 220 9.87 -7.16 22.25
C GLU A 220 10.22 -8.59 21.81
N ASP A 221 9.60 -9.10 20.75
CA ASP A 221 9.71 -10.47 20.27
C ASP A 221 10.49 -10.56 18.95
N GLY A 222 11.74 -10.93 19.08
CA GLY A 222 12.69 -11.09 17.98
C GLY A 222 12.35 -12.27 17.05
N ILE A 223 11.42 -12.11 16.17
CA ILE A 223 11.10 -13.13 15.16
C ILE A 223 11.47 -12.62 13.76
N VAL A 224 12.62 -12.25 13.49
CA VAL A 224 13.35 -12.35 12.22
C VAL A 224 14.72 -11.75 12.43
N GLU A 225 15.71 -12.59 12.69
CA GLU A 225 17.11 -12.17 12.88
C GLU A 225 17.71 -11.42 11.68
N ASP A 226 17.11 -11.56 10.48
CA ASP A 226 17.62 -10.98 9.24
C ASP A 226 17.01 -9.62 8.87
N CYS A 227 15.94 -9.19 9.52
CA CYS A 227 15.34 -7.88 9.35
C CYS A 227 15.62 -7.01 10.57
N LYS A 228 16.56 -6.13 10.49
CA LYS A 228 16.93 -5.19 11.58
C LYS A 228 15.78 -4.24 11.96
N HIS A 229 14.79 -4.08 11.10
CA HIS A 229 13.65 -3.18 11.26
C HIS A 229 12.34 -3.89 10.94
N ARG A 230 11.65 -4.21 11.96
CA ARG A 230 10.24 -4.55 12.18
C ARG A 230 9.39 -4.86 10.93
N SER A 231 9.42 -6.10 10.54
CA SER A 231 8.31 -6.71 9.83
C SER A 231 7.32 -7.23 10.86
N TYR A 232 6.07 -6.81 10.78
CA TYR A 232 5.02 -7.49 11.55
C TYR A 232 4.77 -8.84 10.90
N CYS A 233 5.31 -9.89 11.51
CA CYS A 233 4.79 -11.24 11.31
C CYS A 233 3.70 -11.46 12.35
N TRP A 234 2.48 -11.73 11.92
CA TRP A 234 1.37 -12.16 12.75
C TRP A 234 1.40 -13.69 12.86
#